data_dc9f065ba64459a62cd97753d37baa54
#
_entry.id   dc9f065ba64459a62cd97753d37baa54
#
_cell.length_a   1.000
_cell.length_b   1.000
_cell.length_c   1.000
_cell.angle_alpha   90.00
_cell.angle_beta   90.00
_cell.angle_gamma   90.00
#
_symmetry.space_group_name_H-M   'P 1'
#
loop_
_entity.id
_entity.type
_entity.pdbx_description
1 polymer ?
#
loop_
_entity_poly.entity_id
_entity_poly.type
_entity_poly.pdbx_seq_one_letter_code
_entity_poly.pdbx_strand_id
1 'polypeptide(L)'
;SEQMGMTNNPAWTAFYLWQNGELNEANAARCPRTMAALAAAPLARIPGRTPSVLFSQLKAGAHIPPHNGLINTRLIVHLPLIVPGKCRLRVGNEVREWQEGRAWVFDDSIDHEAWNDSDQTRVILLFDIARPELTDEENRWVSTLFEGIDAFTGQKPAWGI
;
A
#
# COMPACT_ATOMS: atom_id res chain seq x y z
N SER A 1 -1.69 -1.48 18.33
CA SER A 1 -2.04 -1.08 16.96
C SER A 1 -1.47 -2.10 15.98
N GLU A 2 -2.24 -2.48 14.99
CA GLU A 2 -1.95 -3.54 14.01
C GLU A 2 -0.67 -3.30 13.19
N GLN A 3 -0.26 -2.05 13.02
CA GLN A 3 1.00 -1.66 12.38
C GLN A 3 2.26 -2.23 13.08
N MET A 4 2.23 -2.44 14.38
CA MET A 4 3.39 -2.99 15.09
C MET A 4 3.69 -4.45 14.72
N GLY A 5 2.69 -5.22 14.29
CA GLY A 5 2.89 -6.60 13.81
C GLY A 5 3.58 -6.68 12.46
N MET A 6 3.40 -5.68 11.58
CA MET A 6 4.03 -5.65 10.26
C MET A 6 5.45 -5.07 10.30
N THR A 7 5.67 -3.99 11.05
CA THR A 7 6.98 -3.32 11.14
C THR A 7 8.06 -4.17 11.83
N ASN A 8 7.67 -5.16 12.65
CA ASN A 8 8.58 -6.07 13.33
C ASN A 8 8.65 -7.47 12.70
N ASN A 9 8.02 -7.69 11.54
CA ASN A 9 8.10 -8.97 10.85
C ASN A 9 9.36 -9.03 9.97
N PRO A 10 10.42 -9.77 10.35
CA PRO A 10 11.66 -9.85 9.58
C PRO A 10 11.48 -10.57 8.23
N ALA A 11 10.32 -11.15 8.00
CA ALA A 11 9.96 -11.83 6.76
C ALA A 11 9.31 -10.87 5.74
N TRP A 12 8.91 -9.69 6.16
CA TRP A 12 8.38 -8.62 5.29
C TRP A 12 9.33 -7.43 5.30
N THR A 13 9.62 -6.86 4.12
CA THR A 13 10.43 -5.66 3.96
C THR A 13 9.84 -4.74 2.90
N ALA A 14 10.03 -3.44 3.08
CA ALA A 14 9.53 -2.41 2.20
C ALA A 14 10.66 -1.48 1.71
N PHE A 15 10.65 -1.18 0.41
CA PHE A 15 11.50 -0.15 -0.19
C PHE A 15 10.61 0.97 -0.71
N TYR A 16 10.50 2.05 0.08
CA TYR A 16 9.59 3.15 -0.19
C TYR A 16 10.12 4.09 -1.27
N LEU A 17 9.29 4.42 -2.26
CA LEU A 17 9.47 5.53 -3.20
C LEU A 17 8.72 6.77 -2.71
N TRP A 18 7.53 6.57 -2.11
CA TRP A 18 6.74 7.54 -1.38
C TRP A 18 6.30 6.93 -0.07
N GLN A 19 6.28 7.74 0.99
CA GLN A 19 5.78 7.31 2.30
C GLN A 19 5.01 8.46 2.95
N ASN A 20 3.76 8.21 3.32
CA ASN A 20 2.89 9.19 3.98
C ASN A 20 2.79 10.54 3.23
N GLY A 21 2.72 10.50 1.89
CA GLY A 21 2.65 11.67 1.04
C GLY A 21 4.00 12.34 0.74
N GLU A 22 5.11 11.85 1.31
CA GLU A 22 6.45 12.39 1.11
C GLU A 22 7.27 11.53 0.14
N LEU A 23 7.89 12.18 -0.86
CA LEU A 23 8.77 11.52 -1.81
C LEU A 23 10.12 11.18 -1.16
N ASN A 24 10.54 9.93 -1.26
CA ASN A 24 11.92 9.57 -0.97
C ASN A 24 12.77 9.77 -2.23
N GLU A 25 13.36 10.97 -2.37
CA GLU A 25 14.11 11.35 -3.56
C GLU A 25 15.25 10.39 -3.89
N ALA A 26 15.99 9.93 -2.87
CA ALA A 26 17.11 9.02 -3.05
C ALA A 26 16.66 7.67 -3.64
N ASN A 27 15.56 7.13 -3.15
CA ASN A 27 15.01 5.88 -3.66
C ASN A 27 14.34 6.06 -5.02
N ALA A 28 13.60 7.15 -5.21
CA ALA A 28 12.94 7.48 -6.47
C ALA A 28 13.96 7.63 -7.62
N ALA A 29 15.09 8.30 -7.37
CA ALA A 29 16.17 8.44 -8.34
C ALA A 29 16.77 7.09 -8.81
N ARG A 30 16.69 6.06 -7.98
CA ARG A 30 17.14 4.69 -8.33
C ARG A 30 16.13 3.94 -9.20
N CYS A 31 14.88 4.42 -9.29
CA CYS A 31 13.78 3.75 -9.97
C CYS A 31 13.08 4.65 -11.01
N PRO A 32 13.82 5.30 -11.95
CA PRO A 32 13.25 6.33 -12.84
C PRO A 32 12.14 5.79 -13.74
N ARG A 33 12.23 4.53 -14.19
CA ARG A 33 11.18 3.92 -15.03
C ARG A 33 9.89 3.67 -14.24
N THR A 34 10.00 3.25 -12.99
CA THR A 34 8.85 3.07 -12.09
C THR A 34 8.19 4.43 -11.82
N MET A 35 8.99 5.46 -11.55
CA MET A 35 8.49 6.81 -11.34
C MET A 35 7.76 7.36 -12.58
N ALA A 36 8.29 7.12 -13.77
CA ALA A 36 7.65 7.50 -15.03
C ALA A 36 6.32 6.76 -15.25
N ALA A 37 6.24 5.47 -14.92
CA ALA A 37 5.00 4.70 -15.01
C ALA A 37 3.95 5.19 -14.00
N LEU A 38 4.35 5.49 -12.78
CA LEU A 38 3.48 6.02 -11.73
C LEU A 38 2.94 7.42 -12.01
N ALA A 39 3.60 8.21 -12.86
CA ALA A 39 3.13 9.55 -13.24
C ALA A 39 1.77 9.53 -13.95
N ALA A 40 1.39 8.40 -14.57
CA ALA A 40 0.09 8.20 -15.20
C ALA A 40 -0.97 7.60 -14.24
N ALA A 41 -0.58 7.18 -13.04
CA ALA A 41 -1.49 6.60 -12.07
C ALA A 41 -2.23 7.69 -11.28
N PRO A 42 -3.53 7.52 -11.00
CA PRO A 42 -4.30 8.45 -10.20
C PRO A 42 -3.99 8.27 -8.70
N LEU A 43 -2.74 8.55 -8.30
CA LEU A 43 -2.32 8.39 -6.92
C LEU A 43 -3.18 9.19 -5.96
N ALA A 44 -3.59 8.60 -4.86
CA ALA A 44 -4.29 9.30 -3.78
C ALA A 44 -3.37 10.39 -3.19
N ARG A 45 -3.94 11.55 -2.87
CA ARG A 45 -3.15 12.68 -2.32
C ARG A 45 -3.89 13.28 -1.13
N ILE A 46 -3.59 12.73 0.06
CA ILE A 46 -4.08 13.22 1.34
C ILE A 46 -2.87 13.68 2.14
N PRO A 47 -2.76 14.96 2.50
CA PRO A 47 -1.59 15.52 3.18
C PRO A 47 -1.19 14.72 4.42
N GLY A 48 0.09 14.37 4.52
CA GLY A 48 0.67 13.60 5.62
C GLY A 48 0.27 12.12 5.67
N ARG A 49 -0.46 11.59 4.64
CA ARG A 49 -0.97 10.22 4.62
C ARG A 49 -0.69 9.48 3.30
N THR A 50 -1.01 10.10 2.17
CA THR A 50 -0.88 9.48 0.85
C THR A 50 -0.24 10.43 -0.16
N PRO A 51 0.42 9.93 -1.21
CA PRO A 51 0.56 8.53 -1.56
C PRO A 51 1.60 7.79 -0.70
N SER A 52 1.40 6.50 -0.56
CA SER A 52 2.45 5.54 -0.26
C SER A 52 2.72 4.71 -1.51
N VAL A 53 3.99 4.54 -1.87
CA VAL A 53 4.42 3.74 -3.01
C VAL A 53 5.67 2.97 -2.61
N LEU A 54 5.63 1.65 -2.68
CA LEU A 54 6.74 0.83 -2.22
C LEU A 54 6.87 -0.48 -2.99
N PHE A 55 8.09 -0.99 -3.08
CA PHE A 55 8.29 -2.40 -3.37
C PHE A 55 8.16 -3.19 -2.07
N SER A 56 7.14 -4.03 -2.00
CA SER A 56 6.86 -4.91 -0.87
C SER A 56 7.43 -6.28 -1.15
N GLN A 57 8.32 -6.74 -0.29
CA GLN A 57 8.92 -8.07 -0.35
C GLN A 57 8.37 -8.94 0.76
N LEU A 58 8.00 -10.16 0.44
CA LEU A 58 7.61 -11.19 1.38
C LEU A 58 8.48 -12.42 1.16
N LYS A 59 9.24 -12.82 2.17
CA LYS A 59 10.17 -13.95 2.09
C LYS A 59 9.43 -15.27 1.88
N ALA A 60 10.19 -16.29 1.49
CA ALA A 60 9.74 -17.67 1.37
C ALA A 60 9.06 -18.16 2.66
N GLY A 61 7.93 -18.84 2.55
CA GLY A 61 7.16 -19.41 3.66
C GLY A 61 6.52 -18.37 4.59
N ALA A 62 6.52 -17.09 4.22
CA ALA A 62 6.03 -16.03 5.10
C ALA A 62 4.55 -15.74 4.92
N HIS A 63 3.92 -15.31 6.02
CA HIS A 63 2.53 -14.92 6.09
C HIS A 63 2.41 -13.52 6.71
N ILE A 64 1.64 -12.65 6.07
CA ILE A 64 1.15 -11.41 6.66
C ILE A 64 -0.24 -11.73 7.22
N PRO A 65 -0.43 -11.71 8.55
CA PRO A 65 -1.69 -12.11 9.19
C PRO A 65 -2.83 -11.15 8.85
N PRO A 66 -4.09 -11.53 9.14
CA PRO A 66 -5.25 -10.69 8.93
C PRO A 66 -5.11 -9.31 9.56
N HIS A 67 -5.39 -8.28 8.79
CA HIS A 67 -5.34 -6.87 9.21
C HIS A 67 -6.23 -6.00 8.34
N ASN A 68 -6.42 -4.75 8.78
CA ASN A 68 -7.21 -3.75 8.07
C ASN A 68 -6.40 -2.48 7.87
N GLY A 69 -6.58 -1.81 6.75
CA GLY A 69 -6.14 -0.44 6.54
C GLY A 69 -6.95 0.56 7.36
N LEU A 70 -6.39 1.74 7.56
CA LEU A 70 -6.95 2.74 8.47
C LEU A 70 -8.00 3.66 7.83
N ILE A 71 -8.03 3.74 6.49
CA ILE A 71 -8.94 4.63 5.76
C ILE A 71 -9.52 3.94 4.53
N ASN A 72 -10.77 4.26 4.21
CA ASN A 72 -11.47 3.77 3.02
C ASN A 72 -11.64 4.85 1.93
N THR A 73 -10.97 5.98 2.06
CA THR A 73 -11.03 7.09 1.08
C THR A 73 -10.08 6.91 -0.09
N ARG A 74 -9.34 5.82 -0.12
CA ARG A 74 -8.43 5.38 -1.17
C ARG A 74 -8.58 3.89 -1.44
N LEU A 75 -8.00 3.43 -2.53
CA LEU A 75 -7.86 2.01 -2.84
C LEU A 75 -6.38 1.64 -2.93
N ILE A 76 -6.05 0.38 -2.63
CA ILE A 76 -4.71 -0.17 -2.77
C ILE A 76 -4.58 -0.90 -4.09
N VAL A 77 -3.45 -0.68 -4.76
CA VAL A 77 -3.04 -1.44 -5.94
C VAL A 77 -1.87 -2.35 -5.58
N HIS A 78 -2.02 -3.65 -5.86
CA HIS A 78 -0.92 -4.60 -5.89
C HIS A 78 -0.59 -4.94 -7.33
N LEU A 79 0.59 -4.56 -7.80
CA LEU A 79 1.15 -4.99 -9.07
C LEU A 79 2.24 -6.04 -8.81
N PRO A 80 1.96 -7.34 -9.00
CA PRO A 80 2.93 -8.40 -8.82
C PRO A 80 4.06 -8.32 -9.85
N LEU A 81 5.30 -8.32 -9.38
CA LEU A 81 6.50 -8.21 -10.20
C LEU A 81 7.32 -9.50 -10.22
N ILE A 82 7.40 -10.18 -9.07
CA ILE A 82 8.06 -11.48 -8.92
C ILE A 82 7.12 -12.35 -8.08
N VAL A 83 6.58 -13.38 -8.70
CA VAL A 83 5.66 -14.32 -8.06
C VAL A 83 6.13 -15.76 -8.31
N PRO A 84 6.90 -16.34 -7.39
CA PRO A 84 7.49 -17.68 -7.58
C PRO A 84 6.47 -18.84 -7.48
N GLY A 85 5.19 -18.55 -7.61
CA GLY A 85 4.08 -19.50 -7.42
C GLY A 85 3.62 -19.58 -5.96
N LYS A 86 2.44 -20.16 -5.73
CA LYS A 86 1.86 -20.36 -4.38
C LYS A 86 1.81 -19.08 -3.52
N CYS A 87 1.65 -17.92 -4.16
CA CYS A 87 1.50 -16.65 -3.50
C CYS A 87 0.06 -16.17 -3.66
N ARG A 88 -0.62 -15.90 -2.57
CA ARG A 88 -2.04 -15.54 -2.57
C ARG A 88 -2.36 -14.40 -1.63
N LEU A 89 -3.45 -13.72 -1.94
CA LEU A 89 -4.07 -12.67 -1.12
C LEU A 89 -5.50 -13.07 -0.85
N ARG A 90 -5.94 -12.93 0.39
CA ARG A 90 -7.35 -12.93 0.78
C ARG A 90 -7.79 -11.49 1.06
N VAL A 91 -8.96 -11.13 0.57
CA VAL A 91 -9.67 -9.89 0.93
C VAL A 91 -11.12 -10.27 1.26
N GLY A 92 -11.54 -10.04 2.47
CA GLY A 92 -12.81 -10.55 2.98
C GLY A 92 -12.87 -12.07 2.87
N ASN A 93 -13.83 -12.57 2.10
CA ASN A 93 -14.03 -14.00 1.88
C ASN A 93 -13.40 -14.53 0.59
N GLU A 94 -12.77 -13.66 -0.22
CA GLU A 94 -12.16 -14.06 -1.48
C GLU A 94 -10.67 -14.29 -1.35
N VAL A 95 -10.20 -15.43 -1.85
CA VAL A 95 -8.77 -15.77 -1.97
C VAL A 95 -8.40 -15.85 -3.43
N ARG A 96 -7.33 -15.15 -3.83
CA ARG A 96 -6.81 -15.18 -5.20
C ARG A 96 -5.29 -15.36 -5.20
N GLU A 97 -4.79 -16.11 -6.18
CA GLU A 97 -3.36 -16.21 -6.45
C GLU A 97 -2.89 -15.06 -7.33
N TRP A 98 -1.76 -14.47 -6.97
CA TRP A 98 -1.16 -13.42 -7.80
C TRP A 98 -0.60 -13.97 -9.11
N GLN A 99 -0.72 -13.14 -10.14
CA GLN A 99 -0.12 -13.36 -11.46
C GLN A 99 0.77 -12.17 -11.80
N GLU A 100 2.00 -12.43 -12.23
CA GLU A 100 2.94 -11.37 -12.61
C GLU A 100 2.36 -10.44 -13.68
N GLY A 101 2.54 -9.13 -13.50
CA GLY A 101 2.06 -8.11 -14.42
C GLY A 101 0.56 -7.84 -14.37
N ARG A 102 -0.23 -8.56 -13.56
CA ARG A 102 -1.66 -8.34 -13.41
C ARG A 102 -1.96 -7.61 -12.12
N ALA A 103 -2.22 -6.30 -12.23
CA ALA A 103 -2.58 -5.49 -11.08
C ALA A 103 -3.95 -5.87 -10.50
N TRP A 104 -4.05 -5.85 -9.17
CA TRP A 104 -5.30 -5.94 -8.42
C TRP A 104 -5.52 -4.66 -7.64
N VAL A 105 -6.78 -4.25 -7.59
CA VAL A 105 -7.23 -3.09 -6.83
C VAL A 105 -8.25 -3.55 -5.80
N PHE A 106 -8.08 -3.15 -4.55
CA PHE A 106 -9.01 -3.51 -3.48
C PHE A 106 -9.06 -2.42 -2.40
N ASP A 107 -10.10 -2.48 -1.58
CA ASP A 107 -10.27 -1.66 -0.39
C ASP A 107 -9.62 -2.38 0.80
N ASP A 108 -8.52 -1.86 1.30
CA ASP A 108 -7.77 -2.46 2.41
C ASP A 108 -8.41 -2.23 3.78
N SER A 109 -9.46 -1.41 3.87
CA SER A 109 -10.29 -1.35 5.08
C SER A 109 -11.09 -2.63 5.32
N ILE A 110 -11.19 -3.50 4.29
CA ILE A 110 -11.68 -4.86 4.42
C ILE A 110 -10.55 -5.75 4.94
N ASP A 111 -10.88 -6.62 5.90
CA ASP A 111 -9.93 -7.59 6.46
C ASP A 111 -9.22 -8.38 5.35
N HIS A 112 -7.88 -8.35 5.35
CA HIS A 112 -7.08 -8.98 4.33
C HIS A 112 -5.77 -9.55 4.89
N GLU A 113 -5.23 -10.55 4.20
CA GLU A 113 -3.98 -11.24 4.57
C GLU A 113 -3.29 -11.80 3.33
N ALA A 114 -1.99 -12.06 3.45
CA ALA A 114 -1.17 -12.48 2.31
C ALA A 114 -0.19 -13.60 2.67
N TRP A 115 -0.04 -14.58 1.77
CA TRP A 115 0.89 -15.69 1.93
C TRP A 115 1.87 -15.78 0.78
N ASN A 116 3.07 -16.19 1.11
CA ASN A 116 4.06 -16.69 0.18
C ASN A 116 4.45 -18.11 0.58
N ASP A 117 3.72 -19.09 0.10
CA ASP A 117 3.98 -20.52 0.39
C ASP A 117 5.06 -21.12 -0.55
N SER A 118 5.81 -20.29 -1.27
CA SER A 118 6.91 -20.71 -2.12
C SER A 118 8.24 -20.75 -1.34
N ASP A 119 9.28 -21.20 -2.01
CA ASP A 119 10.66 -21.26 -1.50
C ASP A 119 11.50 -20.02 -1.89
N GLN A 120 10.90 -19.00 -2.51
CA GLN A 120 11.56 -17.79 -2.98
C GLN A 120 10.83 -16.53 -2.49
N THR A 121 11.50 -15.37 -2.59
CA THR A 121 10.91 -14.08 -2.22
C THR A 121 9.90 -13.60 -3.26
N ARG A 122 8.70 -13.24 -2.85
CA ARG A 122 7.70 -12.53 -3.65
C ARG A 122 7.94 -11.02 -3.58
N VAL A 123 7.83 -10.32 -4.72
CA VAL A 123 7.90 -8.85 -4.82
C VAL A 123 6.69 -8.30 -5.53
N ILE A 124 6.05 -7.32 -4.94
CA ILE A 124 5.00 -6.51 -5.58
C ILE A 124 5.34 -5.03 -5.51
N LEU A 125 4.92 -4.26 -6.51
CA LEU A 125 4.78 -2.82 -6.38
C LEU A 125 3.40 -2.56 -5.76
N LEU A 126 3.40 -1.93 -4.59
CA LEU A 126 2.21 -1.55 -3.85
C LEU A 126 2.10 -0.03 -3.86
N PHE A 127 0.91 0.49 -4.17
CA PHE A 127 0.64 1.92 -4.09
C PHE A 127 -0.85 2.19 -3.89
N ASP A 128 -1.17 3.38 -3.38
CA ASP A 128 -2.54 3.81 -3.20
C ASP A 128 -2.99 4.78 -4.31
N ILE A 129 -4.24 4.60 -4.74
CA ILE A 129 -4.90 5.44 -5.73
C ILE A 129 -6.12 6.13 -5.14
N ALA A 130 -6.48 7.27 -5.72
CA ALA A 130 -7.73 7.94 -5.41
C ALA A 130 -8.92 6.99 -5.67
N ARG A 131 -9.91 7.03 -4.80
CA ARG A 131 -11.14 6.26 -4.99
C ARG A 131 -11.96 6.90 -6.11
N PRO A 132 -12.27 6.15 -7.19
CA PRO A 132 -12.92 6.73 -8.36
C PRO A 132 -14.37 7.21 -8.11
N GLU A 133 -14.99 6.76 -7.02
CA GLU A 133 -16.34 7.19 -6.62
C GLU A 133 -16.34 8.56 -5.94
N LEU A 134 -15.19 9.07 -5.52
CA LEU A 134 -15.06 10.39 -4.90
C LEU A 134 -14.72 11.45 -5.93
N THR A 135 -15.47 12.53 -5.92
CA THR A 135 -15.18 13.73 -6.72
C THR A 135 -13.94 14.46 -6.19
N ASP A 136 -13.36 15.35 -6.99
CA ASP A 136 -12.25 16.20 -6.56
C ASP A 136 -12.64 17.08 -5.34
N GLU A 137 -13.89 17.48 -5.25
CA GLU A 137 -14.40 18.26 -4.12
C GLU A 137 -14.45 17.41 -2.84
N GLU A 138 -14.97 16.21 -2.91
CA GLU A 138 -15.00 15.27 -1.77
C GLU A 138 -13.58 14.90 -1.32
N ASN A 139 -12.65 14.69 -2.22
CA ASN A 139 -11.24 14.46 -1.91
C ASN A 139 -10.61 15.68 -1.18
N ARG A 140 -10.99 16.92 -1.55
CA ARG A 140 -10.55 18.11 -0.81
C ARG A 140 -11.16 18.15 0.60
N TRP A 141 -12.44 17.79 0.77
CA TRP A 141 -13.05 17.70 2.09
C TRP A 141 -12.37 16.65 2.98
N VAL A 142 -12.04 15.48 2.43
CA VAL A 142 -11.28 14.44 3.14
C VAL A 142 -9.93 15.00 3.62
N SER A 143 -9.20 15.71 2.75
CA SER A 143 -7.92 16.32 3.10
C SER A 143 -8.08 17.34 4.23
N THR A 144 -9.07 18.25 4.12
CA THR A 144 -9.36 19.26 5.14
C THR A 144 -9.75 18.63 6.49
N LEU A 145 -10.53 17.55 6.45
CA LEU A 145 -10.90 16.81 7.67
C LEU A 145 -9.66 16.27 8.38
N PHE A 146 -8.75 15.64 7.65
CA PHE A 146 -7.53 15.09 8.23
C PHE A 146 -6.57 16.17 8.74
N GLU A 147 -6.45 17.29 8.04
CA GLU A 147 -5.69 18.46 8.53
C GLU A 147 -6.29 19.00 9.84
N GLY A 148 -7.62 19.07 9.94
CA GLY A 148 -8.32 19.45 11.16
C GLY A 148 -8.08 18.48 12.32
N ILE A 149 -8.08 17.18 12.05
CA ILE A 149 -7.77 16.15 13.06
C ILE A 149 -6.34 16.30 13.55
N ASP A 150 -5.37 16.47 12.65
CA ASP A 150 -3.96 16.63 13.00
C ASP A 150 -3.72 17.91 13.85
N ALA A 151 -4.38 19.00 13.46
CA ALA A 151 -4.32 20.25 14.22
C ALA A 151 -4.92 20.11 15.62
N PHE A 152 -6.03 19.37 15.76
CA PHE A 152 -6.68 19.15 17.05
C PHE A 152 -5.91 18.21 17.97
N THR A 153 -5.35 17.12 17.41
CA THR A 153 -4.65 16.10 18.21
C THR A 153 -3.21 16.46 18.53
N GLY A 154 -2.63 17.40 17.79
CA GLY A 154 -1.19 17.75 17.88
C GLY A 154 -0.27 16.60 17.48
N GLN A 155 -0.79 15.54 16.91
CA GLN A 155 -0.05 14.35 16.50
C GLN A 155 -0.24 14.12 14.99
N LYS A 156 0.86 13.91 14.28
CA LYS A 156 0.79 13.24 12.98
C LYS A 156 0.76 11.73 13.26
N PRO A 157 -0.36 11.04 13.02
CA PRO A 157 -0.39 9.60 13.21
C PRO A 157 0.65 8.95 12.30
N ALA A 158 1.33 7.94 12.83
CA ALA A 158 2.19 7.08 12.01
C ALA A 158 1.26 6.24 11.11
N TRP A 159 1.05 6.70 9.88
CA TRP A 159 0.34 5.96 8.86
C TRP A 159 1.35 5.06 8.16
N GLY A 160 1.16 3.76 8.22
CA GLY A 160 1.90 2.79 7.44
C GLY A 160 0.91 1.94 6.65
N ILE A 161 1.28 1.60 5.44
CA ILE A 161 0.68 0.50 4.72
C ILE A 161 1.33 -0.77 5.23
#